data_269b05f55c0c5d1ff6888ce8428eef51
#
_entry.id   269b05f55c0c5d1ff6888ce8428eef51
#
_cell.length_a   1.000
_cell.length_b   1.000
_cell.length_c   1.000
_cell.angle_alpha   90.00
_cell.angle_beta   90.00
_cell.angle_gamma   90.00
#
_symmetry.space_group_name_H-M   'P 1'
#
loop_
_entity.id
_entity.type
_entity.pdbx_description
1 polymer ?
#
loop_
_entity_poly.entity_id
_entity_poly.type
_entity_poly.pdbx_seq_one_letter_code
_entity_poly.pdbx_strand_id
1 'polypeptide(L)'
;TARIVEDADEKRRALHAVLNHIQSGRADDCRPPNDRELAATAVLALDLVEVSAKIRDGGVADDAEDLSLPYWAGVVPVRVTAEAPVPDGGLNPATPLPPYLR
;
A
#
# COMPACT_ATOMS: atom_id res chain seq x y z
N THR A 1 9.11 -2.65 -20.00
CA THR A 1 8.93 -1.22 -20.32
C THR A 1 7.54 -0.77 -19.84
N ALA A 2 7.50 0.30 -19.09
CA ALA A 2 6.24 0.90 -18.65
C ALA A 2 5.61 1.74 -19.77
N ARG A 3 4.29 1.81 -19.82
CA ARG A 3 3.53 2.69 -20.70
C ARG A 3 2.75 3.73 -19.90
N ILE A 4 2.54 4.90 -20.48
CA ILE A 4 1.64 5.91 -19.92
C ILE A 4 0.20 5.46 -20.19
N VAL A 5 -0.64 5.51 -19.16
CA VAL A 5 -2.08 5.24 -19.28
C VAL A 5 -2.78 6.51 -19.76
N GLU A 6 -3.29 6.50 -20.98
CA GLU A 6 -4.00 7.63 -21.60
C GLU A 6 -5.52 7.50 -21.48
N ASP A 7 -6.05 6.27 -21.50
CA ASP A 7 -7.48 6.02 -21.37
C ASP A 7 -8.01 6.44 -19.99
N ALA A 8 -9.03 7.30 -19.98
CA ALA A 8 -9.58 7.86 -18.75
C ALA A 8 -10.21 6.80 -17.83
N ASP A 9 -10.86 5.79 -18.39
CA ASP A 9 -11.49 4.74 -17.61
C ASP A 9 -10.46 3.77 -17.00
N GLU A 10 -9.42 3.43 -17.76
CA GLU A 10 -8.28 2.67 -17.21
C GLU A 10 -7.60 3.44 -16.08
N LYS A 11 -7.41 4.73 -16.26
CA LYS A 11 -6.81 5.61 -15.25
C LYS A 11 -7.65 5.68 -13.97
N ARG A 12 -8.98 5.80 -14.10
CA ARG A 12 -9.90 5.75 -12.95
C ARG A 12 -9.84 4.43 -12.21
N ARG A 13 -9.86 3.29 -12.93
CA ARG A 13 -9.74 1.96 -12.32
C ARG A 13 -8.42 1.79 -11.58
N ALA A 14 -7.32 2.26 -12.14
CA ALA A 14 -6.00 2.18 -11.51
C ALA A 14 -5.95 3.00 -10.21
N LEU A 15 -6.46 4.23 -10.23
CA LEU A 15 -6.49 5.10 -9.04
C LEU A 15 -7.41 4.55 -7.95
N HIS A 16 -8.57 3.97 -8.33
CA HIS A 16 -9.47 3.27 -7.42
C HIS A 16 -8.75 2.08 -6.74
N ALA A 17 -8.03 1.28 -7.52
CA ALA A 17 -7.28 0.14 -7.00
C ALA A 17 -6.15 0.56 -6.05
N VAL A 18 -5.42 1.64 -6.36
CA VAL A 18 -4.36 2.18 -5.49
C VAL A 18 -4.95 2.64 -4.15
N LEU A 19 -6.07 3.35 -4.16
CA LEU A 19 -6.69 3.84 -2.94
C LEU A 19 -7.19 2.69 -2.05
N ASN A 20 -7.83 1.67 -2.64
CA ASN A 20 -8.25 0.48 -1.90
C ASN A 20 -7.08 -0.40 -1.43
N HIS A 21 -5.93 -0.33 -2.08
CA HIS A 21 -4.72 -0.99 -1.60
C HIS A 21 -4.19 -0.33 -0.31
N ILE A 22 -4.28 0.99 -0.23
CA ILE A 22 -3.87 1.75 0.96
C ILE A 22 -4.86 1.51 2.11
N GLN A 23 -6.15 1.64 1.84
CA GLN A 23 -7.21 1.41 2.80
C GLN A 23 -8.40 0.73 2.12
N SER A 24 -8.60 -0.56 2.38
CA SER A 24 -9.71 -1.34 1.82
C SER A 24 -11.07 -0.69 2.13
N GLY A 25 -11.88 -0.50 1.11
CA GLY A 25 -13.20 0.14 1.19
C GLY A 25 -13.19 1.66 1.00
N ARG A 26 -12.04 2.30 1.06
CA ARG A 26 -11.98 3.77 0.99
C ARG A 26 -12.36 4.34 -0.37
N ALA A 27 -12.02 3.67 -1.47
CA ALA A 27 -12.31 4.18 -2.81
C ALA A 27 -13.81 4.33 -3.09
N ASP A 28 -14.65 3.50 -2.47
CA ASP A 28 -16.11 3.57 -2.60
C ASP A 28 -16.78 4.55 -1.61
N ASP A 29 -16.01 5.07 -0.66
CA ASP A 29 -16.46 6.00 0.39
C ASP A 29 -15.83 7.38 0.27
N CYS A 30 -15.41 7.75 -0.91
CA CYS A 30 -14.96 9.10 -1.21
C CYS A 30 -15.40 9.49 -2.63
N ARG A 31 -15.45 10.78 -2.88
CA ARG A 31 -15.74 11.32 -4.22
C ARG A 31 -14.69 10.79 -5.22
N PRO A 32 -15.10 10.26 -6.38
CA PRO A 32 -14.16 9.89 -7.43
C PRO A 32 -13.41 11.12 -7.97
N PRO A 33 -12.24 10.95 -8.58
CA PRO A 33 -11.51 12.06 -9.17
C PRO A 33 -12.32 12.71 -10.30
N ASN A 34 -12.30 14.05 -10.34
CA ASN A 34 -12.88 14.80 -11.44
C ASN A 34 -11.92 14.84 -12.64
N ASP A 35 -12.38 15.38 -13.76
CA ASP A 35 -11.60 15.42 -15.01
C ASP A 35 -10.29 16.22 -14.87
N ARG A 36 -10.31 17.29 -14.08
CA ARG A 36 -9.13 18.12 -13.82
C ARG A 36 -8.08 17.35 -13.02
N GLU A 37 -8.52 16.64 -12.00
CA GLU A 37 -7.63 15.79 -11.18
C GLU A 37 -7.05 14.63 -12.00
N LEU A 38 -7.86 13.98 -12.84
CA LEU A 38 -7.40 12.95 -13.76
C LEU A 38 -6.35 13.49 -14.75
N ALA A 39 -6.59 14.66 -15.33
CA ALA A 39 -5.64 15.27 -16.25
C ALA A 39 -4.32 15.64 -15.59
N ALA A 40 -4.36 16.04 -14.32
CA ALA A 40 -3.18 16.38 -13.53
C ALA A 40 -2.40 15.17 -12.97
N THR A 41 -2.97 13.96 -13.04
CA THR A 41 -2.37 12.75 -12.47
C THR A 41 -1.83 11.85 -13.57
N ALA A 42 -0.54 11.52 -13.52
CA ALA A 42 0.06 10.52 -14.39
C ALA A 42 -0.11 9.11 -13.79
N VAL A 43 -0.51 8.15 -14.63
CA VAL A 43 -0.55 6.73 -14.29
C VAL A 43 0.30 5.97 -15.30
N LEU A 44 1.17 5.11 -14.78
CA LEU A 44 2.01 4.23 -15.58
C LEU A 44 1.56 2.79 -15.36
N ALA A 45 1.52 2.01 -16.43
CA ALA A 45 1.27 0.58 -16.40
C ALA A 45 2.52 -0.21 -16.81
N LEU A 46 2.81 -1.26 -16.07
CA LEU A 46 3.90 -2.18 -16.34
C LEU A 46 3.37 -3.61 -16.35
N ASP A 47 3.50 -4.30 -17.48
CA ASP A 47 3.15 -5.70 -17.57
C ASP A 47 4.21 -6.55 -16.86
N LEU A 48 3.75 -7.43 -15.97
CA LEU A 48 4.61 -8.35 -15.22
C LEU A 48 4.86 -9.64 -16.02
N VAL A 49 5.57 -9.55 -17.13
CA VAL A 49 5.88 -10.69 -18.01
C VAL A 49 7.02 -11.53 -17.44
N GLU A 50 8.07 -10.85 -16.96
CA GLU A 50 9.20 -11.49 -16.30
C GLU A 50 9.31 -10.94 -14.88
N VAL A 51 9.09 -11.80 -13.89
CA VAL A 51 9.12 -11.42 -12.48
C VAL A 51 9.84 -12.49 -11.66
N SER A 52 10.45 -12.06 -10.57
CA SER A 52 10.99 -12.96 -9.56
C SER A 52 10.51 -12.54 -8.18
N ALA A 53 10.25 -13.49 -7.32
CA ALA A 53 9.96 -13.26 -5.92
C ALA A 53 11.04 -13.91 -5.06
N LYS A 54 11.53 -13.18 -4.04
CA LYS A 54 12.41 -13.72 -3.02
C LYS A 54 11.71 -13.64 -1.67
N ILE A 55 11.44 -14.79 -1.10
CA ILE A 55 10.86 -14.90 0.24
C ILE A 55 11.90 -15.57 1.13
N ARG A 56 12.14 -15.00 2.29
CA ARG A 56 12.96 -15.58 3.34
C ARG A 56 12.15 -15.65 4.62
N ASP A 57 12.02 -16.83 5.14
CA ASP A 57 11.36 -17.14 6.40
C ASP A 57 12.31 -18.04 7.24
N GLY A 58 12.47 -17.71 8.51
CA GLY A 58 13.34 -18.45 9.42
C GLY A 58 14.43 -17.58 10.04
N GLY A 59 15.30 -18.24 10.78
CA GLY A 59 16.38 -17.59 11.53
C GLY A 59 17.62 -17.28 10.71
N VAL A 60 18.70 -17.02 11.41
CA VAL A 60 20.02 -16.76 10.84
C VAL A 60 20.55 -18.00 10.15
N ALA A 61 21.10 -17.84 8.95
CA ALA A 61 21.74 -18.91 8.16
C ALA A 61 23.26 -18.67 8.11
N ASP A 62 23.89 -18.60 9.28
CA ASP A 62 25.32 -18.45 9.42
C ASP A 62 26.00 -19.83 9.65
N ASP A 63 27.30 -19.90 9.42
CA ASP A 63 28.09 -21.06 9.76
C ASP A 63 28.10 -21.29 11.29
N ALA A 64 28.17 -22.55 11.70
CA ALA A 64 28.16 -22.90 13.12
C ALA A 64 29.32 -22.26 13.91
N GLU A 65 30.45 -22.06 13.23
CA GLU A 65 31.62 -21.39 13.81
C GLU A 65 31.33 -19.94 14.17
N ASP A 66 30.62 -19.23 13.31
CA ASP A 66 30.25 -17.83 13.52
C ASP A 66 29.21 -17.69 14.65
N LEU A 67 28.26 -18.61 14.75
CA LEU A 67 27.26 -18.65 15.82
C LEU A 67 27.88 -18.92 17.21
N SER A 68 29.07 -19.50 17.28
CA SER A 68 29.80 -19.72 18.53
C SER A 68 30.56 -18.47 19.04
N LEU A 69 30.67 -17.42 18.20
CA LEU A 69 31.34 -16.19 18.56
C LEU A 69 30.47 -15.35 19.53
N PRO A 70 31.08 -14.44 20.32
CA PRO A 70 30.39 -13.66 21.33
C PRO A 70 29.63 -12.44 20.71
N TYR A 71 29.02 -12.65 19.57
CA TYR A 71 28.19 -11.66 18.89
C TYR A 71 26.75 -12.15 18.81
N TRP A 72 25.81 -11.26 19.13
CA TRP A 72 24.41 -11.60 19.02
C TRP A 72 23.98 -11.79 17.56
N ALA A 73 23.21 -12.82 17.27
CA ALA A 73 22.60 -13.07 15.97
C ALA A 73 21.13 -13.48 16.15
N GLY A 74 20.27 -13.00 15.28
CA GLY A 74 18.85 -13.31 15.37
C GLY A 74 17.99 -12.46 14.44
N VAL A 75 16.72 -12.36 14.76
CA VAL A 75 15.72 -11.63 13.99
C VAL A 75 15.04 -10.59 14.87
N VAL A 76 14.94 -9.36 14.38
CA VAL A 76 14.12 -8.31 14.99
C VAL A 76 12.81 -8.22 14.19
N PRO A 77 11.66 -8.69 14.71
CA PRO A 77 10.39 -8.58 14.03
C PRO A 77 9.94 -7.12 13.94
N VAL A 78 9.51 -6.71 12.76
CA VAL A 78 8.92 -5.39 12.52
C VAL A 78 7.49 -5.58 12.03
N ARG A 79 6.56 -4.83 12.59
CA ARG A 79 5.15 -4.83 12.19
C ARG A 79 4.68 -3.42 11.91
N VAL A 80 3.88 -3.29 10.86
CA VAL A 80 3.15 -2.05 10.57
C VAL A 80 1.70 -2.27 11.02
N THR A 81 1.22 -1.41 11.90
CA THR A 81 -0.15 -1.46 12.42
C THR A 81 -0.82 -0.10 12.25
N ALA A 82 -2.10 -0.11 11.88
CA ALA A 82 -2.91 1.10 11.90
C ALA A 82 -3.37 1.38 13.34
N GLU A 83 -3.28 2.63 13.73
CA GLU A 83 -3.84 3.10 15.00
C GLU A 83 -5.28 3.56 14.84
N ALA A 84 -5.92 3.96 15.93
CA ALA A 84 -7.28 4.48 15.91
C ALA A 84 -7.39 5.70 15.00
N PRO A 85 -8.41 5.76 14.12
CA PRO A 85 -8.59 6.89 13.22
C PRO A 85 -8.85 8.18 14.00
N VAL A 86 -8.26 9.26 13.51
CA VAL A 86 -8.49 10.61 14.04
C VAL A 86 -9.22 11.42 12.97
N PRO A 87 -10.43 11.93 13.25
CA PRO A 87 -11.17 12.73 12.28
C PRO A 87 -10.47 14.06 12.02
N ASP A 88 -10.59 14.56 10.79
CA ASP A 88 -10.14 15.92 10.47
C ASP A 88 -10.95 16.96 11.23
N GLY A 89 -10.28 18.04 11.66
CA GLY A 89 -10.93 19.12 12.42
C GLY A 89 -12.01 19.90 11.65
N GLY A 90 -11.96 19.86 10.32
CA GLY A 90 -12.99 20.46 9.45
C GLY A 90 -14.16 19.52 9.12
N LEU A 91 -14.12 18.26 9.56
CA LEU A 91 -15.18 17.30 9.29
C LEU A 91 -16.46 17.68 10.05
N ASN A 92 -17.63 17.54 9.39
CA ASN A 92 -18.91 17.65 10.06
C ASN A 92 -18.99 16.63 11.21
N PRO A 93 -19.19 17.05 12.47
CA PRO A 93 -19.24 16.14 13.62
C PRO A 93 -20.31 15.05 13.56
N ALA A 94 -21.34 15.25 12.74
CA ALA A 94 -22.38 14.26 12.51
C ALA A 94 -21.99 13.15 11.53
N THR A 95 -20.83 13.26 10.87
CA THR A 95 -20.33 12.23 9.93
C THR A 95 -19.86 11.01 10.70
N PRO A 96 -20.47 9.83 10.53
CA PRO A 96 -20.08 8.65 11.28
C PRO A 96 -18.75 8.08 10.80
N LEU A 97 -18.02 7.43 11.70
CA LEU A 97 -16.85 6.64 11.34
C LEU A 97 -17.27 5.46 10.46
N PRO A 98 -16.70 5.30 9.25
CA PRO A 98 -17.01 4.17 8.38
C PRO A 98 -16.68 2.82 9.03
N PRO A 99 -17.47 1.75 8.77
CA PRO A 99 -17.24 0.44 9.37
C PRO A 99 -15.88 -0.17 9.09
N TYR A 100 -15.31 0.07 7.91
CA TYR A 100 -13.99 -0.46 7.51
C TYR A 100 -12.81 0.20 8.23
N LEU A 101 -13.04 1.27 9.01
CA LEU A 101 -12.04 1.93 9.85
C LEU A 101 -12.16 1.55 11.35
N ARG A 102 -13.05 0.63 11.66
CA ARG A 102 -13.28 0.15 13.05
C ARG A 102 -12.36 -1.01 13.40
#